data_132c27bebd1c942bf31c2c74619d4fa2
#
_entry.id   132c27bebd1c942bf31c2c74619d4fa2
#
_cell.length_a   1.000
_cell.length_b   1.000
_cell.length_c   1.000
_cell.angle_alpha   90.00
_cell.angle_beta   90.00
_cell.angle_gamma   90.00
#
_symmetry.space_group_name_H-M   'P 1'
#
loop_
_entity.id
_entity.type
_entity.pdbx_description
1 polymer ?
#
loop_
_entity_poly.entity_id
_entity_poly.type
_entity_poly.pdbx_seq_one_letter_code
_entity_poly.pdbx_strand_id
1 'polypeptide(L)'
;MTNDLNRPLNPTHMRMDVLRSLDVVTIHSLAQSSTGTVTAYKLVLGRCLLAMDESKGYLEYGCSNTVSYATNRLGIPGREARTCRRVAQRLLALPLLTLEAEQGQIDWCKLREISRKASPETEELWVELARKHTYEAIESLVGKTPRGALPGDVDTEGESYLSEFRCRLSPEIFQMLAQARRLYSAELGEVVTNAVMRVPTAGG
;
A
#
# COMPACT_ATOMS: atom_id res chain seq x y z
N MET A 1 -41.08 18.78 11.68
CA MET A 1 -40.07 17.75 12.01
C MET A 1 -39.49 17.29 10.69
N THR A 2 -38.50 18.00 10.22
CA THR A 2 -37.85 17.74 8.91
C THR A 2 -36.84 16.63 9.03
N ASN A 3 -37.02 15.67 8.15
CA ASN A 3 -36.30 14.39 8.05
C ASN A 3 -34.81 14.61 7.78
N ASP A 4 -33.98 14.47 8.81
CA ASP A 4 -32.50 14.64 8.80
C ASP A 4 -31.77 13.41 8.26
N LEU A 5 -32.47 12.53 7.52
CA LEU A 5 -31.96 11.25 7.03
C LEU A 5 -31.06 11.36 5.79
N ASN A 6 -30.84 12.56 5.26
CA ASN A 6 -30.07 12.75 4.03
C ASN A 6 -28.78 13.56 4.21
N ARG A 7 -28.31 13.70 5.45
CA ARG A 7 -27.02 14.31 5.71
C ARG A 7 -25.94 13.24 5.50
N PRO A 8 -24.95 13.45 4.61
CA PRO A 8 -23.87 12.47 4.45
C PRO A 8 -23.23 12.22 5.80
N LEU A 9 -23.25 10.96 6.23
CA LEU A 9 -22.66 10.53 7.49
C LEU A 9 -21.19 10.92 7.47
N ASN A 10 -20.80 11.89 8.32
CA ASN A 10 -19.40 12.26 8.45
C ASN A 10 -18.70 11.17 9.29
N PRO A 11 -17.87 10.33 8.68
CA PRO A 11 -17.27 9.18 9.38
C PRO A 11 -16.39 9.58 10.56
N THR A 12 -15.93 10.85 10.60
CA THR A 12 -15.05 11.37 11.65
C THR A 12 -15.74 11.47 13.03
N HIS A 13 -17.07 11.48 13.06
CA HIS A 13 -17.85 11.61 14.31
C HIS A 13 -18.69 10.38 14.63
N MET A 14 -18.46 9.26 13.92
CA MET A 14 -19.21 8.04 14.16
C MET A 14 -18.75 7.33 15.42
N ARG A 15 -19.67 7.22 16.39
CA ARG A 15 -19.42 6.50 17.63
C ARG A 15 -19.48 4.98 17.41
N MET A 16 -18.74 4.21 18.22
CA MET A 16 -18.67 2.76 18.09
C MET A 16 -20.02 2.05 18.31
N ASP A 17 -20.88 2.60 19.14
CA ASP A 17 -22.22 2.09 19.35
C ASP A 17 -23.08 2.17 18.08
N VAL A 18 -22.97 3.28 17.35
CA VAL A 18 -23.63 3.44 16.04
C VAL A 18 -23.06 2.47 15.00
N LEU A 19 -21.73 2.34 14.92
CA LEU A 19 -21.09 1.40 13.98
C LEU A 19 -21.50 -0.04 14.25
N ARG A 20 -21.61 -0.45 15.51
CA ARG A 20 -22.06 -1.81 15.88
C ARG A 20 -23.51 -2.11 15.51
N SER A 21 -24.34 -1.10 15.32
CA SER A 21 -25.73 -1.25 14.91
C SER A 21 -25.93 -1.33 13.39
N LEU A 22 -24.87 -1.04 12.60
CA LEU A 22 -24.92 -1.10 11.14
C LEU A 22 -24.74 -2.54 10.63
N ASP A 23 -25.32 -2.81 9.46
CA ASP A 23 -25.07 -4.06 8.74
C ASP A 23 -23.66 -4.08 8.12
N VAL A 24 -23.18 -5.28 7.82
CA VAL A 24 -21.81 -5.52 7.32
C VAL A 24 -21.53 -4.79 6.01
N VAL A 25 -22.54 -4.68 5.11
CA VAL A 25 -22.38 -4.00 3.81
C VAL A 25 -22.15 -2.51 4.02
N THR A 26 -22.92 -1.90 4.91
CA THR A 26 -22.77 -0.49 5.27
C THR A 26 -21.43 -0.23 5.93
N ILE A 27 -20.99 -1.10 6.86
CA ILE A 27 -19.65 -1.00 7.48
C ILE A 27 -18.55 -1.10 6.42
N HIS A 28 -18.67 -2.04 5.48
CA HIS A 28 -17.70 -2.20 4.38
C HIS A 28 -17.62 -0.94 3.51
N SER A 29 -18.77 -0.38 3.11
CA SER A 29 -18.83 0.83 2.30
C SER A 29 -18.21 2.04 3.00
N LEU A 30 -18.43 2.18 4.30
CA LEU A 30 -17.81 3.23 5.11
C LEU A 30 -16.29 3.07 5.22
N ALA A 31 -15.82 1.85 5.42
CA ALA A 31 -14.38 1.55 5.46
C ALA A 31 -13.72 1.87 4.12
N GLN A 32 -14.34 1.48 3.01
CA GLN A 32 -13.86 1.76 1.66
C GLN A 32 -13.81 3.27 1.36
N SER A 33 -14.86 4.01 1.71
CA SER A 33 -14.91 5.48 1.58
C SER A 33 -13.81 6.16 2.43
N SER A 34 -13.55 5.65 3.63
CA SER A 34 -12.49 6.16 4.50
C SER A 34 -11.11 5.96 3.88
N THR A 35 -10.87 4.85 3.20
CA THR A 35 -9.60 4.59 2.49
C THR A 35 -9.38 5.61 1.36
N GLY A 36 -10.41 5.90 0.57
CA GLY A 36 -10.37 6.94 -0.46
C GLY A 36 -10.07 8.33 0.12
N THR A 37 -10.67 8.65 1.26
CA THR A 37 -10.41 9.92 1.98
C THR A 37 -8.95 10.04 2.42
N VAL A 38 -8.32 8.97 2.91
CA VAL A 38 -6.90 8.96 3.27
C VAL A 38 -6.01 9.21 2.06
N THR A 39 -6.31 8.61 0.92
CA THR A 39 -5.58 8.83 -0.33
C THR A 39 -5.69 10.29 -0.78
N ALA A 40 -6.90 10.83 -0.83
CA ALA A 40 -7.15 12.23 -1.21
C ALA A 40 -6.42 13.20 -0.27
N TYR A 41 -6.48 12.99 1.05
CA TYR A 41 -5.75 13.80 2.03
C TYR A 41 -4.23 13.80 1.74
N LYS A 42 -3.64 12.64 1.52
CA LYS A 42 -2.19 12.52 1.26
C LYS A 42 -1.78 13.14 -0.06
N LEU A 43 -2.64 13.09 -1.08
CA LEU A 43 -2.42 13.79 -2.36
C LEU A 43 -2.40 15.30 -2.17
N VAL A 44 -3.42 15.85 -1.50
CA VAL A 44 -3.51 17.30 -1.22
C VAL A 44 -2.29 17.73 -0.39
N LEU A 45 -1.99 17.01 0.69
CA LEU A 45 -0.82 17.30 1.53
C LEU A 45 0.47 17.31 0.70
N GLY A 46 0.67 16.30 -0.13
CA GLY A 46 1.85 16.20 -0.98
C GLY A 46 2.00 17.39 -1.94
N ARG A 47 0.90 17.81 -2.56
CA ARG A 47 0.86 18.99 -3.45
C ARG A 47 1.14 20.29 -2.70
N CYS A 48 0.55 20.47 -1.51
CA CYS A 48 0.83 21.64 -0.66
C CYS A 48 2.31 21.69 -0.26
N LEU A 49 2.90 20.56 0.15
CA LEU A 49 4.30 20.48 0.51
C LEU A 49 5.22 20.74 -0.69
N LEU A 50 4.84 20.30 -1.88
CA LEU A 50 5.58 20.58 -3.10
C LEU A 50 5.55 22.07 -3.44
N ALA A 51 4.37 22.71 -3.44
CA ALA A 51 4.22 24.13 -3.65
C ALA A 51 4.98 24.97 -2.61
N MET A 52 4.95 24.53 -1.34
CA MET A 52 5.71 25.15 -0.25
C MET A 52 7.24 25.05 -0.47
N ASP A 53 7.69 23.97 -1.08
CA ASP A 53 9.11 23.75 -1.41
C ASP A 53 9.55 24.66 -2.58
N GLU A 54 8.75 24.72 -3.64
CA GLU A 54 8.98 25.53 -4.83
C GLU A 54 9.00 27.02 -4.54
N SER A 55 8.07 27.51 -3.73
CA SER A 55 7.99 28.92 -3.31
C SER A 55 8.95 29.28 -2.19
N LYS A 56 9.60 28.29 -1.55
CA LYS A 56 10.35 28.46 -0.30
C LYS A 56 9.53 29.08 0.84
N GLY A 57 8.20 28.98 0.79
CA GLY A 57 7.28 29.55 1.75
C GLY A 57 7.47 29.07 3.19
N TYR A 58 8.16 27.93 3.41
CA TYR A 58 8.54 27.44 4.72
C TYR A 58 9.41 28.43 5.51
N LEU A 59 10.13 29.36 4.82
CA LEU A 59 10.95 30.41 5.45
C LEU A 59 10.09 31.41 6.23
N GLU A 60 8.89 31.76 5.74
CA GLU A 60 7.94 32.63 6.41
C GLU A 60 7.49 32.10 7.77
N TYR A 61 7.54 30.77 7.92
CA TYR A 61 7.23 30.08 9.17
C TYR A 61 8.44 29.81 10.04
N GLY A 62 9.61 30.38 9.72
CA GLY A 62 10.85 30.21 10.47
C GLY A 62 11.44 28.79 10.36
N CYS A 63 11.15 28.09 9.28
CA CYS A 63 11.65 26.72 9.06
C CYS A 63 12.75 26.70 8.00
N SER A 64 13.72 25.79 8.15
CA SER A 64 14.86 25.68 7.24
C SER A 64 14.55 24.91 5.94
N ASN A 65 13.47 24.12 5.93
CA ASN A 65 13.04 23.34 4.78
C ASN A 65 11.59 22.88 4.98
N THR A 66 10.98 22.36 3.91
CA THR A 66 9.60 21.88 3.90
C THR A 66 9.35 20.75 4.89
N VAL A 67 10.33 19.88 5.16
CA VAL A 67 10.19 18.79 6.13
C VAL A 67 10.13 19.34 7.55
N SER A 68 10.98 20.31 7.90
CA SER A 68 10.93 20.95 9.21
C SER A 68 9.63 21.75 9.40
N TYR A 69 9.12 22.38 8.34
CA TYR A 69 7.80 22.99 8.35
C TYR A 69 6.70 21.98 8.63
N ALA A 70 6.68 20.85 7.90
CA ALA A 70 5.68 19.80 8.11
C ALA A 70 5.72 19.24 9.54
N THR A 71 6.91 19.05 10.10
CA THR A 71 7.05 18.50 11.44
C THR A 71 6.70 19.52 12.51
N ASN A 72 7.21 20.73 12.41
CA ASN A 72 7.11 21.72 13.49
C ASN A 72 5.80 22.51 13.47
N ARG A 73 5.21 22.71 12.29
CA ARG A 73 3.98 23.52 12.12
C ARG A 73 2.74 22.70 11.87
N LEU A 74 2.85 21.54 11.20
CA LEU A 74 1.71 20.69 10.88
C LEU A 74 1.63 19.44 11.76
N GLY A 75 2.67 19.14 12.56
CA GLY A 75 2.70 17.93 13.38
C GLY A 75 2.82 16.62 12.59
N ILE A 76 3.24 16.71 11.32
CA ILE A 76 3.33 15.56 10.42
C ILE A 76 4.72 14.93 10.50
N PRO A 77 4.84 13.59 10.70
CA PRO A 77 6.13 12.92 10.74
C PRO A 77 6.95 13.20 9.47
N GLY A 78 8.23 13.55 9.63
CA GLY A 78 9.09 13.94 8.51
C GLY A 78 9.22 12.85 7.43
N ARG A 79 9.09 11.55 7.80
CA ARG A 79 9.05 10.45 6.83
C ARG A 79 7.81 10.52 5.95
N GLU A 80 6.65 10.78 6.55
CA GLU A 80 5.38 10.91 5.84
C GLU A 80 5.40 12.13 4.92
N ALA A 81 5.81 13.29 5.42
CA ALA A 81 5.96 14.51 4.64
C ALA A 81 6.83 14.30 3.39
N ARG A 82 8.01 13.67 3.55
CA ARG A 82 8.89 13.34 2.42
C ARG A 82 8.23 12.39 1.42
N THR A 83 7.46 11.42 1.91
CA THR A 83 6.78 10.45 1.05
C THR A 83 5.67 11.12 0.25
N CYS A 84 4.78 11.87 0.90
CA CYS A 84 3.69 12.59 0.23
C CYS A 84 4.21 13.56 -0.83
N ARG A 85 5.22 14.39 -0.49
CA ARG A 85 5.83 15.32 -1.44
C ARG A 85 6.44 14.60 -2.65
N ARG A 86 7.14 13.49 -2.43
CA ARG A 86 7.79 12.72 -3.48
C ARG A 86 6.79 12.03 -4.42
N VAL A 87 5.69 11.53 -3.88
CA VAL A 87 4.59 10.98 -4.69
C VAL A 87 3.96 12.09 -5.51
N ALA A 88 3.61 13.23 -4.90
CA ALA A 88 3.06 14.38 -5.61
C ALA A 88 3.96 14.84 -6.77
N GLN A 89 5.27 14.93 -6.55
CA GLN A 89 6.25 15.29 -7.60
C GLN A 89 6.22 14.32 -8.78
N ARG A 90 6.10 13.02 -8.53
CA ARG A 90 6.06 12.00 -9.60
C ARG A 90 4.74 12.03 -10.37
N LEU A 91 3.65 12.28 -9.68
CA LEU A 91 2.32 12.33 -10.26
C LEU A 91 2.11 13.52 -11.21
N LEU A 92 2.97 14.54 -11.20
CA LEU A 92 2.92 15.60 -12.21
C LEU A 92 3.04 15.09 -13.65
N ALA A 93 3.73 13.97 -13.83
CA ALA A 93 3.89 13.31 -15.14
C ALA A 93 2.92 12.13 -15.37
N LEU A 94 2.01 11.85 -14.40
CA LEU A 94 1.17 10.67 -14.39
C LEU A 94 -0.30 11.04 -14.14
N PRO A 95 -0.97 11.64 -15.16
CA PRO A 95 -2.33 12.16 -15.01
C PRO A 95 -3.40 11.09 -14.80
N LEU A 96 -3.26 9.90 -15.41
CA LEU A 96 -4.22 8.80 -15.23
C LEU A 96 -4.18 8.24 -13.83
N LEU A 97 -2.98 7.95 -13.30
CA LEU A 97 -2.81 7.52 -11.90
C LEU A 97 -3.33 8.56 -10.91
N THR A 98 -3.14 9.83 -11.23
CA THR A 98 -3.65 10.94 -10.42
C THR A 98 -5.17 10.91 -10.38
N LEU A 99 -5.83 10.81 -11.53
CA LEU A 99 -7.28 10.77 -11.64
C LEU A 99 -7.88 9.57 -10.90
N GLU A 100 -7.30 8.37 -11.09
CA GLU A 100 -7.74 7.15 -10.40
C GLU A 100 -7.64 7.25 -8.87
N ALA A 101 -6.55 7.84 -8.40
CA ALA A 101 -6.35 8.06 -6.98
C ALA A 101 -7.31 9.10 -6.40
N GLU A 102 -7.62 10.18 -7.13
CA GLU A 102 -8.60 11.20 -6.75
C GLU A 102 -10.03 10.63 -6.70
N GLN A 103 -10.34 9.71 -7.59
CA GLN A 103 -11.62 8.99 -7.62
C GLN A 103 -11.71 7.86 -6.57
N GLY A 104 -10.64 7.61 -5.82
CA GLY A 104 -10.59 6.55 -4.80
C GLY A 104 -10.50 5.13 -5.38
N GLN A 105 -10.20 4.98 -6.67
CA GLN A 105 -10.06 3.68 -7.33
C GLN A 105 -8.72 3.00 -7.02
N ILE A 106 -7.70 3.78 -6.69
CA ILE A 106 -6.39 3.30 -6.29
C ILE A 106 -6.08 3.81 -4.88
N ASP A 107 -5.79 2.90 -3.95
CA ASP A 107 -5.40 3.24 -2.59
C ASP A 107 -3.98 3.83 -2.53
N TRP A 108 -3.70 4.54 -1.42
CA TRP A 108 -2.40 5.19 -1.21
C TRP A 108 -1.21 4.24 -1.27
N CYS A 109 -1.35 3.01 -0.79
CA CYS A 109 -0.23 2.06 -0.74
C CYS A 109 0.19 1.65 -2.15
N LYS A 110 -0.78 1.27 -3.00
CA LYS A 110 -0.53 0.95 -4.41
C LYS A 110 0.01 2.17 -5.17
N LEU A 111 -0.63 3.33 -5.02
CA LEU A 111 -0.21 4.57 -5.67
C LEU A 111 1.25 4.92 -5.36
N ARG A 112 1.64 4.82 -4.09
CA ARG A 112 3.00 5.09 -3.64
C ARG A 112 4.02 4.18 -4.33
N GLU A 113 3.74 2.89 -4.42
CA GLU A 113 4.65 1.93 -5.04
C GLU A 113 4.70 2.11 -6.57
N ILE A 114 3.57 2.17 -7.23
CA ILE A 114 3.47 2.34 -8.69
C ILE A 114 4.17 3.64 -9.14
N SER A 115 3.95 4.75 -8.45
CA SER A 115 4.59 6.03 -8.78
C SER A 115 6.12 5.99 -8.81
N ARG A 116 6.75 4.96 -8.25
CA ARG A 116 8.21 4.77 -8.27
C ARG A 116 8.71 4.25 -9.60
N LYS A 117 7.86 3.57 -10.35
CA LYS A 117 8.22 2.81 -11.54
C LYS A 117 7.52 3.30 -12.81
N ALA A 118 6.27 3.72 -12.69
CA ALA A 118 5.48 4.20 -13.81
C ALA A 118 6.16 5.38 -14.53
N SER A 119 5.99 5.39 -15.83
CA SER A 119 6.28 6.50 -16.74
C SER A 119 5.01 6.82 -17.54
N PRO A 120 4.94 7.95 -18.25
CA PRO A 120 3.77 8.27 -19.08
C PRO A 120 3.40 7.15 -20.06
N GLU A 121 4.40 6.43 -20.59
CA GLU A 121 4.21 5.36 -21.57
C GLU A 121 3.68 4.06 -20.94
N THR A 122 3.91 3.87 -19.65
CA THR A 122 3.53 2.64 -18.93
C THR A 122 2.37 2.86 -17.96
N GLU A 123 1.89 4.09 -17.83
CA GLU A 123 0.91 4.51 -16.83
C GLU A 123 -0.41 3.74 -16.94
N GLU A 124 -0.93 3.60 -18.15
CA GLU A 124 -2.21 2.93 -18.41
C GLU A 124 -2.18 1.47 -17.92
N LEU A 125 -1.12 0.74 -18.23
CA LEU A 125 -0.95 -0.63 -17.77
C LEU A 125 -0.86 -0.72 -16.24
N TRP A 126 -0.14 0.20 -15.60
CA TRP A 126 -0.07 0.25 -14.13
C TRP A 126 -1.43 0.53 -13.49
N VAL A 127 -2.27 1.37 -14.09
CA VAL A 127 -3.66 1.62 -13.65
C VAL A 127 -4.48 0.33 -13.75
N GLU A 128 -4.41 -0.39 -14.87
CA GLU A 128 -5.11 -1.65 -15.02
C GLU A 128 -4.68 -2.70 -13.99
N LEU A 129 -3.38 -2.84 -13.77
CA LEU A 129 -2.84 -3.76 -12.78
C LEU A 129 -3.28 -3.39 -11.37
N ALA A 130 -3.27 -2.08 -11.03
CA ALA A 130 -3.72 -1.61 -9.72
C ALA A 130 -5.19 -1.92 -9.43
N ARG A 131 -6.04 -1.90 -10.45
CA ARG A 131 -7.46 -2.25 -10.32
C ARG A 131 -7.70 -3.76 -10.12
N LYS A 132 -6.86 -4.60 -10.74
CA LYS A 132 -7.04 -6.06 -10.77
C LYS A 132 -6.34 -6.77 -9.62
N HIS A 133 -5.26 -6.23 -9.09
CA HIS A 133 -4.37 -6.94 -8.18
C HIS A 133 -4.38 -6.37 -6.76
N THR A 134 -4.01 -7.20 -5.78
CA THR A 134 -3.82 -6.78 -4.39
C THR A 134 -2.56 -5.92 -4.23
N TYR A 135 -2.39 -5.28 -3.06
CA TYR A 135 -1.20 -4.50 -2.76
C TYR A 135 0.09 -5.35 -2.84
N GLU A 136 0.06 -6.56 -2.29
CA GLU A 136 1.23 -7.47 -2.26
C GLU A 136 1.68 -7.86 -3.67
N ALA A 137 0.72 -8.12 -4.57
CA ALA A 137 1.01 -8.41 -5.97
C ALA A 137 1.65 -7.19 -6.66
N ILE A 138 1.10 -6.00 -6.46
CA ILE A 138 1.66 -4.74 -6.99
C ILE A 138 3.07 -4.49 -6.42
N GLU A 139 3.30 -4.68 -5.13
CA GLU A 139 4.60 -4.50 -4.50
C GLU A 139 5.65 -5.45 -5.10
N SER A 140 5.29 -6.71 -5.32
CA SER A 140 6.14 -7.71 -5.98
C SER A 140 6.49 -7.29 -7.41
N LEU A 141 5.50 -6.86 -8.20
CA LEU A 141 5.71 -6.37 -9.56
C LEU A 141 6.63 -5.15 -9.60
N VAL A 142 6.37 -4.17 -8.75
CA VAL A 142 7.21 -2.97 -8.61
C VAL A 142 8.64 -3.35 -8.23
N GLY A 143 8.83 -4.36 -7.38
CA GLY A 143 10.15 -4.87 -7.01
C GLY A 143 10.94 -5.42 -8.20
N LYS A 144 10.28 -6.15 -9.08
CA LYS A 144 10.87 -6.84 -10.23
C LYS A 144 11.03 -5.92 -11.46
N THR A 145 10.24 -4.85 -11.58
CA THR A 145 10.21 -3.98 -12.76
C THR A 145 11.21 -2.84 -12.64
N PRO A 146 12.10 -2.62 -13.62
CA PRO A 146 12.91 -1.41 -13.73
C PRO A 146 12.02 -0.17 -13.91
N ARG A 147 12.55 1.01 -13.57
CA ARG A 147 11.80 2.26 -13.77
C ARG A 147 11.58 2.54 -15.25
N GLY A 148 10.34 2.85 -15.62
CA GLY A 148 9.94 3.14 -17.01
C GLY A 148 9.80 1.89 -17.89
N ALA A 149 10.14 0.69 -17.39
CA ALA A 149 9.88 -0.55 -18.10
C ALA A 149 8.42 -0.99 -17.92
N LEU A 150 7.92 -1.75 -18.89
CA LEU A 150 6.66 -2.46 -18.74
C LEU A 150 6.81 -3.51 -17.62
N PRO A 151 5.86 -3.60 -16.69
CA PRO A 151 5.81 -4.74 -15.80
C PRO A 151 5.68 -6.01 -16.67
N GLY A 152 6.56 -6.97 -16.44
CA GLY A 152 6.48 -8.27 -17.13
C GLY A 152 5.11 -8.90 -16.89
N ASP A 153 4.69 -9.77 -17.79
CA ASP A 153 3.46 -10.54 -17.62
C ASP A 153 3.48 -11.17 -16.22
N VAL A 154 2.46 -10.82 -15.45
CA VAL A 154 2.19 -11.56 -14.23
C VAL A 154 1.62 -12.86 -14.72
N ASP A 155 2.45 -13.90 -14.77
CA ASP A 155 1.95 -15.26 -14.91
C ASP A 155 0.99 -15.52 -13.74
N THR A 156 -0.28 -15.20 -14.00
CA THR A 156 -1.38 -15.47 -13.05
C THR A 156 -1.70 -16.95 -12.97
N GLU A 157 -1.08 -17.75 -13.81
CA GLU A 157 -1.17 -19.20 -13.79
C GLU A 157 0.07 -19.79 -13.13
N GLY A 158 0.08 -19.89 -11.81
CA GLY A 158 0.92 -20.83 -11.10
C GLY A 158 2.12 -20.37 -10.31
N GLU A 159 2.46 -19.10 -10.21
CA GLU A 159 3.32 -18.67 -9.11
C GLU A 159 2.50 -18.69 -7.81
N SER A 160 2.45 -19.87 -7.18
CA SER A 160 2.15 -19.96 -5.76
C SER A 160 3.01 -18.89 -5.09
N TYR A 161 2.39 -18.03 -4.29
CA TYR A 161 3.07 -17.01 -3.50
C TYR A 161 4.02 -17.71 -2.51
N LEU A 162 5.19 -18.10 -2.98
CA LEU A 162 6.27 -18.60 -2.14
C LEU A 162 6.88 -17.39 -1.45
N SER A 163 6.25 -16.96 -0.37
CA SER A 163 6.88 -16.07 0.58
C SER A 163 8.01 -16.83 1.25
N GLU A 164 9.26 -16.40 1.05
CA GLU A 164 10.37 -16.94 1.82
C GLU A 164 10.21 -16.51 3.28
N PHE A 165 9.75 -17.41 4.12
CA PHE A 165 9.60 -17.18 5.55
C PHE A 165 10.84 -17.75 6.26
N ARG A 166 11.66 -16.87 6.82
CA ARG A 166 12.82 -17.24 7.62
C ARG A 166 12.48 -17.12 9.11
N CYS A 167 12.36 -18.22 9.79
CA CYS A 167 12.20 -18.26 11.23
C CYS A 167 13.21 -19.20 11.89
N ARG A 168 13.54 -18.94 13.15
CA ARG A 168 14.30 -19.89 13.99
C ARG A 168 13.29 -20.76 14.70
N LEU A 169 13.35 -22.06 14.43
CA LEU A 169 12.49 -23.06 15.07
C LEU A 169 13.29 -23.83 16.12
N SER A 170 12.64 -24.24 17.19
CA SER A 170 13.25 -25.22 18.09
C SER A 170 13.35 -26.59 17.38
N PRO A 171 14.30 -27.46 17.78
CA PRO A 171 14.47 -28.78 17.19
C PRO A 171 13.17 -29.60 17.18
N GLU A 172 12.35 -29.47 18.24
CA GLU A 172 11.08 -30.19 18.40
C GLU A 172 10.06 -29.75 17.36
N ILE A 173 9.90 -28.42 17.17
CA ILE A 173 8.97 -27.85 16.16
C ILE A 173 9.44 -28.22 14.76
N PHE A 174 10.75 -28.20 14.53
CA PHE A 174 11.32 -28.63 13.25
C PHE A 174 10.99 -30.10 12.93
N GLN A 175 11.14 -31.00 13.92
CA GLN A 175 10.80 -32.42 13.75
C GLN A 175 9.30 -32.61 13.49
N MET A 176 8.43 -31.89 14.21
CA MET A 176 6.98 -31.94 13.98
C MET A 176 6.61 -31.49 12.54
N LEU A 177 7.21 -30.40 12.06
CA LEU A 177 6.98 -29.94 10.69
C LEU A 177 7.52 -30.91 9.65
N ALA A 178 8.68 -31.53 9.89
CA ALA A 178 9.24 -32.54 9.00
C ALA A 178 8.36 -33.80 8.95
N GLN A 179 7.77 -34.19 10.07
CA GLN A 179 6.85 -35.31 10.14
C GLN A 179 5.50 -34.99 9.47
N ALA A 180 4.94 -33.81 9.73
CA ALA A 180 3.74 -33.33 9.06
C ALA A 180 3.92 -33.31 7.53
N ARG A 181 5.06 -32.80 7.05
CA ARG A 181 5.40 -32.81 5.62
C ARG A 181 5.37 -34.21 5.01
N ARG A 182 5.91 -35.22 5.70
CA ARG A 182 5.90 -36.62 5.22
C ARG A 182 4.49 -37.19 5.10
N LEU A 183 3.60 -36.80 6.02
CA LEU A 183 2.21 -37.26 6.02
C LEU A 183 1.38 -36.57 4.93
N TYR A 184 1.58 -35.28 4.70
CA TYR A 184 0.80 -34.50 3.74
C TYR A 184 1.37 -34.49 2.31
N SER A 185 2.66 -34.79 2.10
CA SER A 185 3.24 -34.89 0.77
C SER A 185 2.71 -36.06 -0.04
N ALA A 186 2.11 -37.05 0.62
CA ALA A 186 1.43 -38.18 -0.02
C ALA A 186 0.05 -37.80 -0.57
N GLU A 187 -0.61 -36.74 -0.02
CA GLU A 187 -1.97 -36.32 -0.40
C GLU A 187 -2.02 -35.10 -1.31
N LEU A 188 -1.04 -34.22 -1.26
CA LEU A 188 -1.07 -32.89 -1.90
C LEU A 188 -0.16 -32.77 -3.13
N GLY A 189 0.40 -33.84 -3.69
CA GLY A 189 1.27 -33.79 -4.88
C GLY A 189 2.16 -32.53 -4.92
N GLU A 190 3.30 -32.59 -5.42
CA GLU A 190 4.38 -31.60 -5.67
C GLU A 190 4.34 -30.12 -5.16
N VAL A 191 3.25 -29.63 -4.61
CA VAL A 191 3.07 -28.22 -4.21
C VAL A 191 3.99 -27.78 -3.04
N VAL A 192 4.60 -28.71 -2.32
CA VAL A 192 5.45 -28.42 -1.15
C VAL A 192 6.92 -28.78 -1.36
N THR A 193 7.33 -29.09 -2.58
CA THR A 193 8.68 -29.66 -2.85
C THR A 193 9.84 -28.65 -2.76
N ASN A 194 9.61 -27.35 -2.66
CA ASN A 194 10.68 -26.34 -2.69
C ASN A 194 10.96 -25.61 -1.37
N ALA A 195 10.45 -26.08 -0.24
CA ALA A 195 10.89 -25.56 1.06
C ALA A 195 12.31 -26.04 1.38
N VAL A 196 13.31 -25.21 1.09
CA VAL A 196 14.71 -25.49 1.48
C VAL A 196 14.86 -25.26 2.98
N MET A 197 14.76 -26.33 3.75
CA MET A 197 15.07 -26.31 5.18
C MET A 197 16.60 -26.44 5.37
N ARG A 198 17.25 -25.35 5.78
CA ARG A 198 18.67 -25.39 6.18
C ARG A 198 18.75 -25.54 7.69
N VAL A 199 19.34 -26.63 8.15
CA VAL A 199 19.71 -26.81 9.56
C VAL A 199 21.03 -26.06 9.77
N PRO A 200 21.14 -25.14 10.75
CA PRO A 200 22.44 -24.60 11.11
C PRO A 200 23.28 -25.76 11.66
N THR A 201 24.38 -26.07 11.00
CA THR A 201 25.43 -26.97 11.55
C THR A 201 25.97 -26.26 12.81
N ALA A 202 25.85 -26.91 13.95
CA ALA A 202 26.54 -26.49 15.17
C ALA A 202 28.03 -26.45 14.86
N GLY A 203 28.56 -25.24 14.69
CA GLY A 203 30.01 -25.03 14.63
C GLY A 203 30.60 -25.34 15.99
N GLY A 204 31.57 -26.20 16.00
CA GLY A 204 32.43 -26.45 17.13
C GLY A 204 33.30 -25.21 17.48
#